data_679d76c06eda1b5be155952ba6fb1a29
#
_entry.id   679d76c06eda1b5be155952ba6fb1a29
#
_cell.length_a   1.000
_cell.length_b   1.000
_cell.length_c   1.000
_cell.angle_alpha   90.00
_cell.angle_beta   90.00
_cell.angle_gamma   90.00
#
_symmetry.space_group_name_H-M   'P 1'
#
loop_
_entity.id
_entity.type
_entity.pdbx_description
1 polymer ?
#
loop_
_entity_poly.entity_id
_entity_poly.type
_entity_poly.pdbx_seq_one_letter_code
_entity_poly.pdbx_strand_id
1 'polypeptide(L)'
;MDQLPNLGREQEMLEIMGLRSIEDLFSDIPEEIRSEGPLPLRGPQSEEEIIRDANKLLGANVDLDCRPSFLSAGLARNFVPSMVPMIATRGEFLTSYTPYQPEVSQGMLQAMWEFQTMISELVELPISNVSMYDASTSAAEAITCAVRVKSKKVEKPNTVFVSELVPPHRMSVIQNYTQGVGIEIIKLPHGEDGLLDLEKASLATGSCAVYVEQPNSFGILDEGLMSLREIVGEKTAIIVGVDVTTLGLVEPPGNWGADIVVGEGQPFGIGPTAGGPIYGIFACTKDFLRLMPGRIVGQSIDTSGKTAYTLTLSTREQHIRRHRATSNICSNETLIALMGAMHMALLGPVGLEKLSTRILASTVRTMNQISSIEGVELAFPNSPVFREFAIKIPGKSEDALSHMDKLGVTAGFDLGNWWKDKSSWILVGCDERTSELDIKALKDALKSWVEESG
;
A
#
# COMPACT_ATOMS: atom_id res chain seq x y z
N MET A 1 14.96 -17.46 36.85
CA MET A 1 13.64 -16.83 37.12
C MET A 1 13.61 -15.93 38.32
N ASP A 2 14.73 -15.78 39.02
CA ASP A 2 14.81 -14.99 40.28
C ASP A 2 14.86 -13.47 40.05
N GLN A 3 14.57 -12.99 38.82
CA GLN A 3 14.57 -11.58 38.46
C GLN A 3 13.16 -10.97 38.42
N LEU A 4 12.10 -11.79 38.68
CA LEU A 4 10.75 -11.22 38.77
C LEU A 4 10.56 -10.62 40.16
N PRO A 5 10.36 -9.29 40.25
CA PRO A 5 10.05 -8.65 41.52
C PRO A 5 8.73 -9.24 42.06
N ASN A 6 8.65 -9.36 43.36
CA ASN A 6 7.46 -9.87 44.09
C ASN A 6 7.10 -11.36 43.87
N LEU A 7 7.96 -12.17 43.28
CA LEU A 7 7.74 -13.60 43.19
C LEU A 7 7.56 -14.18 44.62
N GLY A 8 6.47 -14.95 44.86
CA GLY A 8 6.12 -15.50 46.18
C GLY A 8 5.47 -14.52 47.15
N ARG A 9 5.12 -13.29 46.70
CA ARG A 9 4.41 -12.30 47.50
C ARG A 9 2.96 -12.08 47.01
N GLU A 10 2.46 -12.97 46.20
CA GLU A 10 1.13 -12.86 45.57
C GLU A 10 0.03 -12.73 46.62
N GLN A 11 0.10 -13.51 47.71
CA GLN A 11 -0.90 -13.45 48.78
C GLN A 11 -0.89 -12.13 49.51
N GLU A 12 0.28 -11.60 49.84
CA GLU A 12 0.42 -10.27 50.46
C GLU A 12 -0.15 -9.17 49.58
N MET A 13 0.07 -9.23 48.28
CA MET A 13 -0.45 -8.29 47.31
C MET A 13 -1.98 -8.36 47.21
N LEU A 14 -2.57 -9.54 47.20
CA LEU A 14 -4.01 -9.77 47.17
C LEU A 14 -4.66 -9.22 48.45
N GLU A 15 -4.06 -9.43 49.64
CA GLU A 15 -4.54 -8.91 50.92
C GLU A 15 -4.56 -7.39 50.92
N ILE A 16 -3.51 -6.74 50.41
CA ILE A 16 -3.46 -5.27 50.31
C ILE A 16 -4.58 -4.73 49.38
N MET A 17 -4.92 -5.47 48.34
CA MET A 17 -6.01 -5.11 47.42
C MET A 17 -7.41 -5.48 47.95
N GLY A 18 -7.49 -6.22 49.06
CA GLY A 18 -8.75 -6.72 49.60
C GLY A 18 -9.35 -7.88 48.82
N LEU A 19 -8.54 -8.58 48.05
CA LEU A 19 -8.91 -9.74 47.21
C LEU A 19 -8.51 -11.05 47.92
N ARG A 20 -9.19 -12.14 47.56
CA ARG A 20 -8.95 -13.48 48.12
C ARG A 20 -8.15 -14.38 47.20
N SER A 21 -8.29 -14.16 45.93
CA SER A 21 -7.66 -14.97 44.87
C SER A 21 -7.30 -14.13 43.65
N ILE A 22 -6.47 -14.68 42.77
CA ILE A 22 -6.16 -14.05 41.47
C ILE A 22 -7.43 -13.98 40.60
N GLU A 23 -8.33 -14.95 40.72
CA GLU A 23 -9.61 -14.97 39.99
C GLU A 23 -10.50 -13.78 40.30
N ASP A 24 -10.40 -13.21 41.53
CA ASP A 24 -11.16 -12.02 41.92
C ASP A 24 -10.77 -10.79 41.07
N LEU A 25 -9.54 -10.76 40.51
CA LEU A 25 -9.08 -9.70 39.60
C LEU A 25 -9.86 -9.65 38.28
N PHE A 26 -10.50 -10.74 37.93
CA PHE A 26 -11.28 -10.88 36.70
C PHE A 26 -12.80 -10.82 36.95
N SER A 27 -13.22 -10.31 38.11
CA SER A 27 -14.65 -10.24 38.48
C SER A 27 -15.51 -9.37 37.58
N ASP A 28 -14.91 -8.45 36.82
CA ASP A 28 -15.54 -7.62 35.80
C ASP A 28 -15.80 -8.35 34.47
N ILE A 29 -15.22 -9.54 34.27
CA ILE A 29 -15.47 -10.39 33.10
C ILE A 29 -16.70 -11.29 33.40
N PRO A 30 -17.77 -11.26 32.59
CA PRO A 30 -18.91 -12.15 32.75
C PRO A 30 -18.51 -13.64 32.73
N GLU A 31 -19.12 -14.43 33.61
CA GLU A 31 -18.77 -15.85 33.78
C GLU A 31 -18.95 -16.65 32.47
N GLU A 32 -19.96 -16.31 31.66
CA GLU A 32 -20.27 -17.00 30.41
C GLU A 32 -19.18 -16.92 29.35
N ILE A 33 -18.29 -15.93 29.46
CA ILE A 33 -17.18 -15.71 28.50
C ILE A 33 -15.81 -16.01 29.11
N ARG A 34 -15.74 -16.42 30.36
CA ARG A 34 -14.48 -16.86 30.97
C ARG A 34 -14.07 -18.22 30.44
N SER A 35 -12.81 -18.37 30.13
CA SER A 35 -12.24 -19.66 29.79
C SER A 35 -12.17 -20.57 31.04
N GLU A 36 -12.74 -21.74 30.96
CA GLU A 36 -12.58 -22.75 32.03
C GLU A 36 -11.24 -23.48 31.87
N GLY A 37 -10.35 -23.25 32.83
CA GLY A 37 -9.03 -23.88 32.87
C GLY A 37 -7.97 -23.31 31.96
N PRO A 38 -6.80 -23.93 31.86
CA PRO A 38 -5.69 -23.47 31.05
C PRO A 38 -6.01 -23.58 29.56
N LEU A 39 -5.51 -22.60 28.76
CA LEU A 39 -5.63 -22.66 27.32
C LEU A 39 -5.07 -23.98 26.76
N PRO A 40 -5.72 -24.58 25.75
CA PRO A 40 -5.28 -25.86 25.16
C PRO A 40 -4.03 -25.67 24.28
N LEU A 41 -3.00 -25.06 24.83
CA LEU A 41 -1.72 -24.85 24.15
C LEU A 41 -0.84 -26.07 24.35
N ARG A 42 -0.05 -26.39 23.32
CA ARG A 42 1.01 -27.39 23.45
C ARG A 42 2.01 -26.95 24.55
N GLY A 43 2.54 -27.89 25.29
CA GLY A 43 3.63 -27.61 26.23
C GLY A 43 4.90 -27.10 25.55
N PRO A 44 5.94 -26.75 26.32
CA PRO A 44 7.22 -26.33 25.79
C PRO A 44 7.79 -27.37 24.82
N GLN A 45 8.32 -26.88 23.69
CA GLN A 45 8.97 -27.69 22.67
C GLN A 45 10.45 -27.31 22.55
N SER A 46 11.28 -28.23 22.09
CA SER A 46 12.66 -27.93 21.74
C SER A 46 12.72 -27.03 20.47
N GLU A 47 13.81 -26.32 20.30
CA GLU A 47 14.03 -25.47 19.09
C GLU A 47 13.94 -26.32 17.80
N GLU A 48 14.48 -27.56 17.82
CA GLU A 48 14.42 -28.48 16.69
C GLU A 48 12.97 -28.84 16.32
N GLU A 49 12.11 -29.11 17.31
CA GLU A 49 10.69 -29.42 17.11
C GLU A 49 9.95 -28.23 16.54
N ILE A 50 10.22 -27.00 17.03
CA ILE A 50 9.62 -25.75 16.52
C ILE A 50 10.03 -25.52 15.08
N ILE A 51 11.32 -25.66 14.74
CA ILE A 51 11.82 -25.50 13.37
C ILE A 51 11.16 -26.54 12.45
N ARG A 52 11.04 -27.78 12.85
CA ARG A 52 10.39 -28.84 12.07
C ARG A 52 8.90 -28.54 11.82
N ASP A 53 8.17 -28.13 12.86
CA ASP A 53 6.76 -27.79 12.76
C ASP A 53 6.55 -26.54 11.87
N ALA A 54 7.40 -25.52 12.04
CA ALA A 54 7.40 -24.32 11.19
C ALA A 54 7.66 -24.65 9.71
N ASN A 55 8.68 -25.45 9.42
CA ASN A 55 8.99 -25.87 8.05
C ASN A 55 7.83 -26.67 7.42
N LYS A 56 7.16 -27.52 8.20
CA LYS A 56 5.98 -28.26 7.73
C LYS A 56 4.82 -27.32 7.38
N LEU A 57 4.54 -26.32 8.22
CA LEU A 57 3.48 -25.34 7.99
C LEU A 57 3.81 -24.43 6.80
N LEU A 58 5.02 -23.88 6.78
CA LEU A 58 5.48 -22.97 5.73
C LEU A 58 5.65 -23.66 4.38
N GLY A 59 6.01 -24.95 4.38
CA GLY A 59 6.13 -25.76 3.17
C GLY A 59 4.81 -26.01 2.44
N ALA A 60 3.67 -25.66 3.03
CA ALA A 60 2.37 -25.67 2.36
C ALA A 60 2.13 -24.39 1.51
N ASN A 61 2.94 -23.34 1.69
CA ASN A 61 2.85 -22.14 0.88
C ASN A 61 3.39 -22.37 -0.53
N VAL A 62 2.80 -21.65 -1.48
CA VAL A 62 3.30 -21.62 -2.87
C VAL A 62 4.42 -20.58 -2.96
N ASP A 63 5.61 -21.03 -3.32
CA ASP A 63 6.73 -20.13 -3.59
C ASP A 63 6.59 -19.53 -5.00
N LEU A 64 6.31 -18.24 -5.05
CA LEU A 64 6.15 -17.48 -6.31
C LEU A 64 7.48 -17.30 -7.07
N ASP A 65 8.63 -17.59 -6.45
CA ASP A 65 9.92 -17.59 -7.14
C ASP A 65 10.18 -18.89 -7.91
N CYS A 66 9.45 -19.95 -7.54
CA CYS A 66 9.59 -21.28 -8.12
C CYS A 66 8.50 -21.63 -9.15
N ARG A 67 7.56 -20.71 -9.45
CA ARG A 67 6.50 -20.97 -10.44
C ARG A 67 6.17 -19.70 -11.25
N PRO A 68 5.69 -19.85 -12.49
CA PRO A 68 5.16 -18.73 -13.27
C PRO A 68 4.08 -17.98 -12.51
N SER A 69 4.26 -16.67 -12.31
CA SER A 69 3.34 -15.85 -11.54
C SER A 69 3.05 -14.55 -12.26
N PHE A 70 1.75 -14.29 -12.44
CA PHE A 70 1.17 -13.08 -13.01
C PHE A 70 0.27 -12.41 -11.95
N LEU A 71 0.76 -12.41 -10.72
CA LEU A 71 0.08 -11.80 -9.57
C LEU A 71 -0.18 -10.32 -9.85
N SER A 72 -1.33 -9.84 -9.40
CA SER A 72 -1.89 -8.53 -9.77
C SER A 72 -2.73 -7.96 -8.63
N ALA A 73 -3.61 -7.02 -8.94
CA ALA A 73 -4.47 -6.34 -7.97
C ALA A 73 -3.70 -5.50 -6.94
N GLY A 74 -2.64 -4.84 -7.40
CA GLY A 74 -1.79 -3.96 -6.61
C GLY A 74 -0.65 -4.65 -5.87
N LEU A 75 -0.55 -6.00 -5.91
CA LEU A 75 0.58 -6.74 -5.34
C LEU A 75 1.63 -7.02 -6.42
N ALA A 76 2.88 -6.66 -6.14
CA ALA A 76 3.99 -6.79 -7.08
C ALA A 76 5.08 -7.73 -6.54
N ARG A 77 5.55 -8.63 -7.43
CA ARG A 77 6.67 -9.54 -7.15
C ARG A 77 8.01 -8.94 -7.57
N ASN A 78 8.27 -7.69 -7.22
CA ASN A 78 9.52 -7.02 -7.56
C ASN A 78 10.74 -7.71 -6.93
N PHE A 79 11.85 -7.68 -7.65
CA PHE A 79 13.12 -8.18 -7.12
C PHE A 79 13.67 -7.25 -6.07
N VAL A 80 13.96 -7.77 -4.89
CA VAL A 80 14.60 -7.03 -3.80
C VAL A 80 16.07 -7.42 -3.72
N PRO A 81 17.03 -6.49 -3.96
CA PRO A 81 18.45 -6.78 -3.82
C PRO A 81 18.79 -7.25 -2.40
N SER A 82 19.62 -8.28 -2.28
CA SER A 82 20.02 -8.86 -0.97
C SER A 82 20.68 -7.86 -0.02
N MET A 83 21.26 -6.79 -0.55
CA MET A 83 21.86 -5.71 0.23
C MET A 83 20.80 -4.95 1.06
N VAL A 84 19.55 -4.85 0.58
CA VAL A 84 18.47 -4.15 1.29
C VAL A 84 18.19 -4.80 2.65
N PRO A 85 17.79 -6.08 2.74
CA PRO A 85 17.58 -6.71 4.04
C PRO A 85 18.87 -6.82 4.86
N MET A 86 20.04 -6.99 4.21
CA MET A 86 21.32 -7.05 4.91
C MET A 86 21.63 -5.76 5.67
N ILE A 87 21.37 -4.59 5.09
CA ILE A 87 21.56 -3.31 5.77
C ILE A 87 20.46 -3.06 6.80
N ALA A 88 19.20 -3.32 6.44
CA ALA A 88 18.05 -3.07 7.31
C ALA A 88 18.08 -3.88 8.62
N THR A 89 18.66 -5.09 8.58
CA THR A 89 18.80 -5.95 9.78
C THR A 89 19.99 -5.62 10.66
N ARG A 90 20.80 -4.62 10.32
CA ARG A 90 21.86 -4.13 11.20
C ARG A 90 21.25 -3.54 12.48
N GLY A 91 21.90 -3.76 13.61
CA GLY A 91 21.44 -3.31 14.93
C GLY A 91 21.08 -1.83 15.00
N GLU A 92 21.80 -0.99 14.27
CA GLU A 92 21.60 0.46 14.23
C GLU A 92 20.21 0.86 13.71
N PHE A 93 19.63 0.07 12.78
CA PHE A 93 18.29 0.29 12.23
C PHE A 93 17.26 -0.60 12.94
N LEU A 94 17.54 -1.90 13.07
CA LEU A 94 16.58 -2.91 13.54
C LEU A 94 16.09 -2.63 14.97
N THR A 95 16.97 -2.18 15.87
CA THR A 95 16.62 -1.92 17.27
C THR A 95 16.04 -0.54 17.52
N SER A 96 16.05 0.35 16.53
CA SER A 96 15.49 1.68 16.63
C SER A 96 13.97 1.64 16.52
N TYR A 97 13.26 2.20 17.50
CA TYR A 97 11.80 2.30 17.46
C TYR A 97 11.37 3.67 16.95
N THR A 98 11.26 4.65 17.84
CA THR A 98 10.92 6.03 17.47
C THR A 98 12.02 6.97 17.93
N PRO A 99 12.63 7.73 17.03
CA PRO A 99 13.77 8.61 17.37
C PRO A 99 13.32 9.91 18.03
N TYR A 100 12.68 9.83 19.21
CA TYR A 100 12.23 11.01 19.96
C TYR A 100 13.37 11.84 20.55
N GLN A 101 14.51 11.21 20.84
CA GLN A 101 15.71 11.89 21.34
C GLN A 101 16.68 12.13 20.19
N PRO A 102 16.66 13.32 19.57
CA PRO A 102 17.49 13.58 18.39
C PRO A 102 19.00 13.50 18.72
N GLU A 103 19.40 13.76 19.98
CA GLU A 103 20.79 13.74 20.41
C GLU A 103 21.47 12.37 20.20
N VAL A 104 20.73 11.28 20.27
CA VAL A 104 21.22 9.90 20.12
C VAL A 104 20.70 9.19 18.88
N SER A 105 19.96 9.87 18.02
CA SER A 105 19.24 9.28 16.89
C SER A 105 19.54 9.97 15.56
N GLN A 106 20.64 10.70 15.43
CA GLN A 106 20.93 11.51 14.23
C GLN A 106 21.01 10.66 12.96
N GLY A 107 21.64 9.48 13.01
CA GLY A 107 21.74 8.59 11.84
C GLY A 107 20.39 8.08 11.38
N MET A 108 19.51 7.68 12.31
CA MET A 108 18.17 7.23 12.00
C MET A 108 17.30 8.37 11.44
N LEU A 109 17.35 9.55 12.04
CA LEU A 109 16.65 10.73 11.58
C LEU A 109 17.13 11.19 10.20
N GLN A 110 18.44 11.14 9.93
CA GLN A 110 18.97 11.41 8.60
C GLN A 110 18.43 10.44 7.56
N ALA A 111 18.44 9.13 7.83
CA ALA A 111 17.89 8.13 6.92
C ALA A 111 16.40 8.35 6.64
N MET A 112 15.61 8.71 7.66
CA MET A 112 14.21 9.08 7.50
C MET A 112 14.03 10.35 6.64
N TRP A 113 14.88 11.34 6.81
CA TRP A 113 14.86 12.56 6.02
C TRP A 113 15.24 12.29 4.55
N GLU A 114 16.22 11.43 4.31
CA GLU A 114 16.58 10.97 2.96
C GLU A 114 15.44 10.23 2.27
N PHE A 115 14.72 9.35 3.00
CA PHE A 115 13.50 8.74 2.48
C PHE A 115 12.46 9.79 2.03
N GLN A 116 12.18 10.78 2.88
CA GLN A 116 11.25 11.86 2.54
C GLN A 116 11.67 12.61 1.28
N THR A 117 12.97 12.90 1.15
CA THR A 117 13.54 13.58 -0.01
C THR A 117 13.36 12.76 -1.28
N MET A 118 13.69 11.45 -1.23
CA MET A 118 13.53 10.56 -2.39
C MET A 118 12.08 10.46 -2.84
N ILE A 119 11.13 10.33 -1.92
CA ILE A 119 9.69 10.31 -2.27
C ILE A 119 9.24 11.66 -2.84
N SER A 120 9.67 12.78 -2.23
CA SER A 120 9.35 14.12 -2.72
C SER A 120 9.84 14.35 -4.16
N GLU A 121 11.08 13.96 -4.46
CA GLU A 121 11.66 14.05 -5.81
C GLU A 121 10.96 13.09 -6.78
N LEU A 122 10.63 11.87 -6.35
CA LEU A 122 9.99 10.87 -7.19
C LEU A 122 8.61 11.32 -7.70
N VAL A 123 7.84 12.01 -6.85
CA VAL A 123 6.47 12.45 -7.19
C VAL A 123 6.38 13.94 -7.55
N GLU A 124 7.50 14.66 -7.53
CA GLU A 124 7.61 16.11 -7.81
C GLU A 124 6.69 16.97 -6.91
N LEU A 125 6.65 16.62 -5.61
CA LEU A 125 5.98 17.39 -4.56
C LEU A 125 6.96 17.76 -3.45
N PRO A 126 6.86 18.98 -2.87
CA PRO A 126 7.89 19.53 -1.99
C PRO A 126 7.98 18.88 -0.61
N ILE A 127 6.99 18.09 -0.20
CA ILE A 127 6.91 17.57 1.17
C ILE A 127 6.42 16.14 1.15
N SER A 128 7.14 15.25 1.84
CA SER A 128 6.72 13.89 2.16
C SER A 128 6.80 13.66 3.67
N ASN A 129 5.95 12.76 4.19
CA ASN A 129 6.15 12.18 5.52
C ASN A 129 7.10 10.97 5.44
N VAL A 130 7.40 10.36 6.58
CA VAL A 130 8.29 9.18 6.58
C VAL A 130 7.59 7.97 5.98
N SER A 131 6.37 7.66 6.42
CA SER A 131 5.53 6.63 5.78
C SER A 131 4.10 6.64 6.33
N MET A 132 3.24 5.90 5.63
CA MET A 132 1.90 5.50 6.04
C MET A 132 1.89 3.97 6.19
N TYR A 133 0.77 3.39 6.64
CA TYR A 133 0.66 1.94 6.81
C TYR A 133 0.62 1.20 5.46
N ASP A 134 -0.19 1.69 4.53
CA ASP A 134 -0.36 1.15 3.17
C ASP A 134 -0.96 2.21 2.24
N ALA A 135 -1.15 1.86 0.97
CA ALA A 135 -1.78 2.75 -0.01
C ALA A 135 -3.23 3.10 0.34
N SER A 136 -3.98 2.17 0.93
CA SER A 136 -5.41 2.38 1.22
C SER A 136 -5.62 3.36 2.37
N THR A 137 -4.83 3.23 3.43
CA THR A 137 -4.81 4.21 4.53
C THR A 137 -4.24 5.54 4.08
N SER A 138 -3.24 5.55 3.20
CA SER A 138 -2.70 6.78 2.60
C SER A 138 -3.77 7.55 1.83
N ALA A 139 -4.57 6.86 1.00
CA ALA A 139 -5.66 7.46 0.25
C ALA A 139 -6.76 8.02 1.16
N ALA A 140 -7.16 7.26 2.17
CA ALA A 140 -8.18 7.68 3.14
C ALA A 140 -7.74 8.91 3.95
N GLU A 141 -6.50 8.91 4.42
CA GLU A 141 -5.92 10.05 5.13
C GLU A 141 -5.71 11.28 4.22
N ALA A 142 -5.38 11.08 2.93
CA ALA A 142 -5.28 12.17 1.96
C ALA A 142 -6.64 12.85 1.76
N ILE A 143 -7.71 12.08 1.62
CA ILE A 143 -9.08 12.58 1.52
C ILE A 143 -9.47 13.36 2.76
N THR A 144 -9.28 12.79 3.96
CA THR A 144 -9.60 13.49 5.21
C THR A 144 -8.76 14.74 5.42
N CYS A 145 -7.47 14.71 5.04
CA CYS A 145 -6.58 15.88 5.06
C CYS A 145 -7.09 16.98 4.11
N ALA A 146 -7.45 16.61 2.87
CA ALA A 146 -7.97 17.56 1.89
C ALA A 146 -9.26 18.23 2.37
N VAL A 147 -10.18 17.49 2.95
CA VAL A 147 -11.42 18.05 3.52
C VAL A 147 -11.12 19.02 4.66
N ARG A 148 -10.22 18.69 5.58
CA ARG A 148 -9.82 19.59 6.68
C ARG A 148 -9.21 20.92 6.18
N VAL A 149 -8.47 20.88 5.07
CA VAL A 149 -7.83 22.08 4.49
C VAL A 149 -8.80 22.91 3.68
N LYS A 150 -9.67 22.26 2.89
CA LYS A 150 -10.48 22.89 1.84
C LYS A 150 -11.91 23.22 2.27
N SER A 151 -12.55 22.50 3.21
CA SER A 151 -14.00 22.58 3.47
C SER A 151 -14.53 24.00 3.74
N LYS A 152 -13.73 24.89 4.31
CA LYS A 152 -14.09 26.30 4.54
C LYS A 152 -13.86 27.23 3.36
N LYS A 153 -13.29 26.73 2.25
CA LYS A 153 -12.82 27.51 1.11
C LYS A 153 -13.55 27.14 -0.19
N VAL A 154 -14.39 26.11 -0.16
CA VAL A 154 -15.06 25.55 -1.33
C VAL A 154 -16.59 25.66 -1.23
N GLU A 155 -17.26 25.48 -2.34
CA GLU A 155 -18.71 25.61 -2.48
C GLU A 155 -19.46 24.36 -2.02
N LYS A 156 -18.81 23.17 -2.15
CA LYS A 156 -19.32 21.87 -1.73
C LYS A 156 -18.47 21.35 -0.55
N PRO A 157 -18.67 21.88 0.68
CA PRO A 157 -17.94 21.45 1.86
C PRO A 157 -18.23 19.97 2.14
N ASN A 158 -17.22 19.26 2.64
CA ASN A 158 -17.30 17.85 2.99
C ASN A 158 -17.64 16.89 1.82
N THR A 159 -17.58 17.35 0.58
CA THR A 159 -17.82 16.51 -0.60
C THR A 159 -16.49 16.21 -1.30
N VAL A 160 -16.28 14.93 -1.62
CA VAL A 160 -15.11 14.42 -2.35
C VAL A 160 -15.58 13.54 -3.50
N PHE A 161 -15.02 13.75 -4.67
CA PHE A 161 -15.25 12.91 -5.83
C PHE A 161 -14.15 11.87 -5.95
N VAL A 162 -14.53 10.61 -6.20
CA VAL A 162 -13.60 9.48 -6.27
C VAL A 162 -13.88 8.69 -7.54
N SER A 163 -12.86 8.38 -8.33
CA SER A 163 -13.00 7.51 -9.50
C SER A 163 -13.60 6.17 -9.10
N GLU A 164 -14.56 5.66 -9.85
CA GLU A 164 -15.11 4.31 -9.63
C GLU A 164 -14.13 3.21 -9.97
N LEU A 165 -13.02 3.55 -10.64
CA LEU A 165 -11.88 2.67 -10.94
C LEU A 165 -10.87 2.56 -9.78
N VAL A 166 -11.20 3.06 -8.61
CA VAL A 166 -10.47 2.76 -7.36
C VAL A 166 -10.84 1.34 -6.92
N PRO A 167 -9.85 0.48 -6.59
CA PRO A 167 -10.12 -0.88 -6.17
C PRO A 167 -11.09 -0.94 -4.97
N PRO A 168 -12.06 -1.87 -4.95
CA PRO A 168 -13.09 -1.94 -3.92
C PRO A 168 -12.55 -2.07 -2.49
N HIS A 169 -11.44 -2.78 -2.28
CA HIS A 169 -10.81 -2.87 -0.96
C HIS A 169 -10.29 -1.51 -0.49
N ARG A 170 -9.71 -0.69 -1.37
CA ARG A 170 -9.28 0.69 -1.06
C ARG A 170 -10.47 1.59 -0.81
N MET A 171 -11.50 1.47 -1.64
CA MET A 171 -12.76 2.19 -1.44
C MET A 171 -13.40 1.87 -0.09
N SER A 172 -13.35 0.62 0.37
CA SER A 172 -13.85 0.21 1.69
C SER A 172 -13.10 0.92 2.82
N VAL A 173 -11.77 1.05 2.73
CA VAL A 173 -10.97 1.80 3.71
C VAL A 173 -11.31 3.29 3.67
N ILE A 174 -11.42 3.89 2.47
CA ILE A 174 -11.83 5.28 2.31
C ILE A 174 -13.19 5.52 2.98
N GLN A 175 -14.18 4.66 2.74
CA GLN A 175 -15.50 4.76 3.34
C GLN A 175 -15.45 4.65 4.86
N ASN A 176 -14.64 3.72 5.40
CA ASN A 176 -14.47 3.56 6.84
C ASN A 176 -13.94 4.83 7.52
N TYR A 177 -12.97 5.51 6.89
CA TYR A 177 -12.39 6.75 7.42
C TYR A 177 -13.32 7.95 7.29
N THR A 178 -14.19 7.97 6.28
CA THR A 178 -14.98 9.15 5.91
C THR A 178 -16.37 9.16 6.51
N GLN A 179 -16.99 7.98 6.73
CA GLN A 179 -18.37 7.87 7.22
C GLN A 179 -18.59 8.51 8.61
N GLY A 180 -17.62 8.31 9.52
CA GLY A 180 -17.73 8.81 10.90
C GLY A 180 -17.58 10.32 11.05
N VAL A 181 -17.02 11.00 10.05
CA VAL A 181 -16.80 12.45 10.03
C VAL A 181 -17.69 13.19 9.04
N GLY A 182 -18.67 12.49 8.44
CA GLY A 182 -19.68 13.08 7.57
C GLY A 182 -19.14 13.59 6.24
N ILE A 183 -18.12 12.94 5.67
CA ILE A 183 -17.63 13.23 4.31
C ILE A 183 -18.46 12.44 3.31
N GLU A 184 -19.02 13.15 2.35
CA GLU A 184 -19.77 12.58 1.23
C GLU A 184 -18.82 12.16 0.11
N ILE A 185 -18.87 10.88 -0.28
CA ILE A 185 -18.11 10.34 -1.40
C ILE A 185 -19.04 10.18 -2.61
N ILE A 186 -18.72 10.88 -3.69
CA ILE A 186 -19.41 10.80 -4.98
C ILE A 186 -18.50 10.09 -5.98
N LYS A 187 -18.99 9.04 -6.62
CA LYS A 187 -18.24 8.30 -7.63
C LYS A 187 -18.24 9.03 -8.97
N LEU A 188 -17.07 9.08 -9.60
CA LEU A 188 -16.89 9.52 -10.98
C LEU A 188 -16.86 8.30 -11.90
N PRO A 189 -17.70 8.26 -12.94
CA PRO A 189 -17.76 7.13 -13.87
C PRO A 189 -16.55 7.11 -14.81
N HIS A 190 -16.39 5.99 -15.50
CA HIS A 190 -15.43 5.79 -16.58
C HIS A 190 -16.14 5.49 -17.91
N GLY A 191 -15.41 5.67 -19.02
CA GLY A 191 -15.85 5.25 -20.36
C GLY A 191 -15.67 3.74 -20.60
N GLU A 192 -16.14 3.29 -21.77
CA GLU A 192 -15.97 1.90 -22.23
C GLU A 192 -14.49 1.56 -22.50
N ASP A 193 -13.65 2.55 -22.66
CA ASP A 193 -12.20 2.48 -22.81
C ASP A 193 -11.44 2.31 -21.48
N GLY A 194 -12.16 2.35 -20.35
CA GLY A 194 -11.59 2.26 -19.01
C GLY A 194 -10.88 3.53 -18.56
N LEU A 195 -11.09 4.68 -19.23
CA LEU A 195 -10.57 5.98 -18.84
C LEU A 195 -11.60 6.78 -18.04
N LEU A 196 -11.15 7.73 -17.24
CA LEU A 196 -12.04 8.61 -16.49
C LEU A 196 -12.93 9.45 -17.43
N ASP A 197 -14.22 9.52 -17.14
CA ASP A 197 -15.12 10.45 -17.85
C ASP A 197 -14.80 11.90 -17.43
N LEU A 198 -14.00 12.58 -18.24
CA LEU A 198 -13.55 13.96 -17.97
C LEU A 198 -14.70 14.99 -18.00
N GLU A 199 -15.76 14.75 -18.75
CA GLU A 199 -16.94 15.63 -18.73
C GLU A 199 -17.60 15.58 -17.35
N LYS A 200 -17.73 14.38 -16.80
CA LYS A 200 -18.26 14.16 -15.45
C LYS A 200 -17.29 14.60 -14.36
N ALA A 201 -15.98 14.56 -14.61
CA ALA A 201 -14.98 15.07 -13.66
C ALA A 201 -15.19 16.57 -13.35
N SER A 202 -15.78 17.35 -14.27
CA SER A 202 -16.15 18.75 -14.04
C SER A 202 -17.12 18.95 -12.87
N LEU A 203 -17.90 17.93 -12.51
CA LEU A 203 -18.78 17.94 -11.34
C LEU A 203 -18.01 18.11 -10.03
N ALA A 204 -16.73 17.77 -10.01
CA ALA A 204 -15.88 17.93 -8.83
C ALA A 204 -15.47 19.39 -8.58
N THR A 205 -15.72 20.31 -9.52
CA THR A 205 -15.43 21.74 -9.35
C THR A 205 -16.12 22.27 -8.09
N GLY A 206 -15.35 22.95 -7.25
CA GLY A 206 -15.83 23.53 -5.99
C GLY A 206 -16.08 22.51 -4.87
N SER A 207 -15.68 21.25 -5.03
CA SER A 207 -15.62 20.25 -3.96
C SER A 207 -14.29 20.32 -3.18
N CYS A 208 -14.19 19.55 -2.07
CA CYS A 208 -12.95 19.51 -1.30
C CYS A 208 -11.81 18.83 -2.05
N ALA A 209 -12.10 17.72 -2.75
CA ALA A 209 -11.10 16.99 -3.51
C ALA A 209 -11.71 16.14 -4.62
N VAL A 210 -10.85 15.77 -5.57
CA VAL A 210 -11.02 14.62 -6.47
C VAL A 210 -9.89 13.62 -6.24
N TYR A 211 -10.22 12.33 -6.17
CA TYR A 211 -9.25 11.24 -6.04
C TYR A 211 -9.30 10.33 -7.26
N VAL A 212 -8.14 10.12 -7.87
CA VAL A 212 -7.92 9.24 -9.04
C VAL A 212 -6.68 8.38 -8.81
N GLU A 213 -6.52 7.31 -9.61
CA GLU A 213 -5.34 6.44 -9.58
C GLU A 213 -4.68 6.34 -10.96
N GLN A 214 -3.35 6.30 -10.95
CA GLN A 214 -2.51 6.22 -12.14
C GLN A 214 -1.35 5.20 -11.90
N PRO A 215 -1.40 3.97 -12.48
CA PRO A 215 -2.51 3.39 -13.26
C PRO A 215 -3.78 3.17 -12.42
N ASN A 216 -4.92 3.02 -13.10
CA ASN A 216 -6.17 2.63 -12.44
C ASN A 216 -6.24 1.12 -12.15
N SER A 217 -7.36 0.65 -11.59
CA SER A 217 -7.55 -0.76 -11.18
C SER A 217 -7.56 -1.78 -12.33
N PHE A 218 -7.56 -1.35 -13.59
CA PHE A 218 -7.36 -2.21 -14.75
C PHE A 218 -5.93 -2.15 -15.31
N GLY A 219 -5.03 -1.43 -14.63
CA GLY A 219 -3.66 -1.22 -15.07
C GLY A 219 -3.49 -0.14 -16.15
N ILE A 220 -4.57 0.61 -16.46
CA ILE A 220 -4.58 1.59 -17.54
C ILE A 220 -3.93 2.89 -17.10
N LEU A 221 -3.08 3.44 -17.97
CA LEU A 221 -2.52 4.78 -17.87
C LEU A 221 -3.47 5.77 -18.56
N ASP A 222 -4.03 6.71 -17.81
CA ASP A 222 -4.99 7.69 -18.30
C ASP A 222 -4.30 9.05 -18.51
N GLU A 223 -3.95 9.37 -19.76
CA GLU A 223 -3.33 10.66 -20.12
C GLU A 223 -4.27 11.84 -19.88
N GLY A 224 -5.58 11.62 -19.89
CA GLY A 224 -6.58 12.65 -19.64
C GLY A 224 -6.50 13.26 -18.24
N LEU A 225 -5.94 12.52 -17.27
CA LEU A 225 -5.76 13.01 -15.90
C LEU A 225 -4.86 14.25 -15.82
N MET A 226 -3.96 14.45 -16.77
CA MET A 226 -3.11 15.66 -16.83
C MET A 226 -3.91 16.94 -17.00
N SER A 227 -5.14 16.87 -17.52
CA SER A 227 -6.04 18.03 -17.70
C SER A 227 -6.93 18.29 -16.47
N LEU A 228 -6.89 17.45 -15.43
CA LEU A 228 -7.78 17.59 -14.26
C LEU A 228 -7.68 18.95 -13.60
N ARG A 229 -6.48 19.54 -13.51
CA ARG A 229 -6.31 20.87 -12.89
C ARG A 229 -7.10 21.96 -13.63
N GLU A 230 -7.10 21.92 -14.95
CA GLU A 230 -7.88 22.85 -15.78
C GLU A 230 -9.38 22.64 -15.61
N ILE A 231 -9.81 21.36 -15.49
CA ILE A 231 -11.22 20.99 -15.36
C ILE A 231 -11.79 21.37 -13.99
N VAL A 232 -11.11 20.99 -12.88
CA VAL A 232 -11.65 21.17 -11.53
C VAL A 232 -11.27 22.49 -10.86
N GLY A 233 -10.29 23.22 -11.43
CA GLY A 233 -9.81 24.52 -10.94
C GLY A 233 -8.99 24.44 -9.66
N GLU A 234 -8.48 25.58 -9.18
CA GLU A 234 -7.52 25.71 -8.08
C GLU A 234 -8.12 25.43 -6.68
N LYS A 235 -9.42 25.55 -6.53
CA LYS A 235 -10.06 25.37 -5.23
C LYS A 235 -10.17 23.91 -4.82
N THR A 236 -10.42 23.01 -5.77
CA THR A 236 -10.55 21.57 -5.53
C THR A 236 -9.17 20.92 -5.45
N ALA A 237 -8.90 20.16 -4.40
CA ALA A 237 -7.65 19.42 -4.29
C ALA A 237 -7.64 18.21 -5.25
N ILE A 238 -6.53 17.98 -5.93
CA ILE A 238 -6.30 16.78 -6.73
C ILE A 238 -5.43 15.83 -5.94
N ILE A 239 -5.96 14.62 -5.68
CA ILE A 239 -5.27 13.54 -4.99
C ILE A 239 -5.05 12.42 -5.99
N VAL A 240 -3.80 11.96 -6.12
CA VAL A 240 -3.44 10.91 -7.09
C VAL A 240 -2.81 9.72 -6.36
N GLY A 241 -3.42 8.54 -6.55
CA GLY A 241 -2.81 7.26 -6.19
C GLY A 241 -1.87 6.80 -7.31
N VAL A 242 -0.65 6.37 -6.97
CA VAL A 242 0.34 5.93 -7.96
C VAL A 242 0.88 4.54 -7.69
N ASP A 243 1.22 3.82 -8.75
CA ASP A 243 2.22 2.76 -8.68
C ASP A 243 3.60 3.43 -8.80
N VAL A 244 4.38 3.38 -7.73
CA VAL A 244 5.68 4.07 -7.65
C VAL A 244 6.67 3.64 -8.73
N THR A 245 6.50 2.44 -9.30
CA THR A 245 7.39 1.95 -10.36
C THR A 245 7.04 2.50 -11.75
N THR A 246 5.89 3.14 -11.93
CA THR A 246 5.57 3.85 -13.18
C THR A 246 6.39 5.12 -13.36
N LEU A 247 6.80 5.73 -12.26
CA LEU A 247 7.43 7.06 -12.22
C LEU A 247 8.85 7.10 -12.83
N GLY A 248 9.37 5.96 -13.27
CA GLY A 248 10.54 5.90 -14.13
C GLY A 248 10.26 6.20 -15.62
N LEU A 249 8.98 6.22 -16.03
CA LEU A 249 8.56 6.44 -17.44
C LEU A 249 7.43 7.44 -17.58
N VAL A 250 6.57 7.58 -16.56
CA VAL A 250 5.36 8.42 -16.60
C VAL A 250 5.63 9.72 -15.86
N GLU A 251 5.11 10.81 -16.39
CA GLU A 251 5.23 12.14 -15.77
C GLU A 251 4.70 12.13 -14.34
N PRO A 252 5.49 12.56 -13.35
CA PRO A 252 5.07 12.60 -11.96
C PRO A 252 3.85 13.51 -11.73
N PRO A 253 2.89 13.11 -10.87
CA PRO A 253 1.66 13.88 -10.68
C PRO A 253 1.85 15.30 -10.17
N GLY A 254 2.92 15.60 -9.45
CA GLY A 254 3.26 16.95 -9.01
C GLY A 254 3.39 17.93 -10.17
N ASN A 255 3.91 17.48 -11.32
CA ASN A 255 4.15 18.32 -12.49
C ASN A 255 2.87 18.71 -13.25
N TRP A 256 1.80 17.93 -13.13
CA TRP A 256 0.51 18.22 -13.76
C TRP A 256 -0.59 18.65 -12.78
N GLY A 257 -0.15 19.06 -11.57
CA GLY A 257 -1.00 19.82 -10.65
C GLY A 257 -1.65 19.00 -9.55
N ALA A 258 -1.14 17.80 -9.22
CA ALA A 258 -1.56 17.09 -8.01
C ALA A 258 -1.21 17.88 -6.74
N ASP A 259 -2.14 17.95 -5.80
CA ASP A 259 -1.91 18.55 -4.48
C ASP A 259 -1.37 17.54 -3.48
N ILE A 260 -1.82 16.29 -3.60
CA ILE A 260 -1.39 15.16 -2.76
C ILE A 260 -1.18 13.94 -3.65
N VAL A 261 -0.06 13.26 -3.44
CA VAL A 261 0.24 11.96 -4.07
C VAL A 261 0.39 10.90 -2.99
N VAL A 262 -0.27 9.77 -3.19
CA VAL A 262 -0.25 8.60 -2.31
C VAL A 262 0.04 7.35 -3.12
N GLY A 263 0.45 6.27 -2.47
CA GLY A 263 0.71 5.02 -3.17
C GLY A 263 1.18 3.92 -2.23
N GLU A 264 1.38 2.73 -2.81
CA GLU A 264 1.99 1.60 -2.12
C GLU A 264 3.49 1.61 -2.34
N GLY A 265 4.24 1.56 -1.24
CA GLY A 265 5.69 1.54 -1.28
C GLY A 265 6.30 0.15 -1.41
N GLN A 266 5.51 -0.92 -1.29
CA GLN A 266 5.93 -2.32 -1.32
C GLN A 266 6.88 -2.66 -2.48
N PRO A 267 6.70 -2.15 -3.72
CA PRO A 267 7.59 -2.44 -4.82
C PRO A 267 9.05 -2.06 -4.58
N PHE A 268 9.30 -1.12 -3.68
CA PHE A 268 10.66 -0.75 -3.29
C PHE A 268 11.04 -1.37 -1.95
N GLY A 269 11.83 -2.44 -2.01
CA GLY A 269 12.51 -3.01 -0.85
C GLY A 269 11.82 -4.18 -0.17
N ILE A 270 10.59 -4.56 -0.60
CA ILE A 270 9.82 -5.62 0.04
C ILE A 270 9.23 -6.56 -1.00
N GLY A 271 9.46 -7.87 -0.82
CA GLY A 271 8.78 -8.90 -1.60
C GLY A 271 7.33 -9.11 -1.14
N PRO A 272 6.55 -9.90 -1.88
CA PRO A 272 5.21 -10.32 -1.45
C PRO A 272 5.32 -11.17 -0.16
N THR A 273 4.65 -10.73 0.90
CA THR A 273 4.75 -11.32 2.25
C THR A 273 3.38 -11.74 2.80
N ALA A 274 2.41 -11.98 1.94
CA ALA A 274 1.07 -12.51 2.31
C ALA A 274 0.39 -11.76 3.47
N GLY A 275 0.43 -10.44 3.44
CA GLY A 275 -0.23 -9.59 4.44
C GLY A 275 0.69 -8.65 5.21
N GLY A 276 1.88 -8.44 4.72
CA GLY A 276 2.82 -7.49 5.31
C GLY A 276 4.13 -8.10 5.80
N PRO A 277 5.10 -7.24 6.20
CA PRO A 277 4.96 -5.80 6.28
C PRO A 277 4.93 -5.11 4.93
N ILE A 278 4.23 -3.96 4.85
CA ILE A 278 4.17 -3.05 3.70
C ILE A 278 4.26 -1.61 4.21
N TYR A 279 4.33 -0.63 3.34
CA TYR A 279 4.26 0.78 3.75
C TYR A 279 3.62 1.64 2.65
N GLY A 280 2.88 2.66 3.08
CA GLY A 280 2.29 3.65 2.18
C GLY A 280 3.18 4.89 2.03
N ILE A 281 3.11 5.54 0.89
CA ILE A 281 3.68 6.86 0.66
C ILE A 281 2.62 7.95 0.76
N PHE A 282 3.05 9.16 1.16
CA PHE A 282 2.23 10.36 1.21
C PHE A 282 3.12 11.57 1.00
N ALA A 283 2.89 12.28 -0.11
CA ALA A 283 3.54 13.56 -0.39
C ALA A 283 2.51 14.62 -0.72
N CYS A 284 2.81 15.89 -0.45
CA CYS A 284 1.86 16.98 -0.66
C CYS A 284 2.52 18.33 -0.92
N THR A 285 1.71 19.29 -1.39
CA THR A 285 2.09 20.70 -1.47
C THR A 285 2.15 21.34 -0.06
N LYS A 286 2.76 22.51 0.03
CA LYS A 286 2.95 23.24 1.31
C LYS A 286 1.64 23.55 2.06
N ASP A 287 0.54 23.69 1.32
CA ASP A 287 -0.77 24.00 1.87
C ASP A 287 -1.31 22.92 2.82
N PHE A 288 -0.91 21.68 2.59
CA PHE A 288 -1.37 20.51 3.37
C PHE A 288 -0.42 20.13 4.51
N LEU A 289 0.81 20.66 4.56
CA LEU A 289 1.85 20.32 5.53
C LEU A 289 1.34 20.28 6.99
N ARG A 290 0.58 21.28 7.41
CA ARG A 290 0.15 21.41 8.81
C ARG A 290 -0.91 20.40 9.23
N LEU A 291 -1.55 19.72 8.28
CA LEU A 291 -2.64 18.77 8.51
C LEU A 291 -2.36 17.39 7.92
N MET A 292 -1.21 17.20 7.26
CA MET A 292 -0.82 15.89 6.74
C MET A 292 -0.62 14.89 7.89
N PRO A 293 -0.91 13.59 7.66
CA PRO A 293 -0.68 12.54 8.64
C PRO A 293 0.79 12.16 8.76
N GLY A 294 1.11 11.35 9.77
CA GLY A 294 2.41 10.73 9.93
C GLY A 294 3.51 11.66 10.45
N ARG A 295 4.70 11.10 10.65
CA ARG A 295 5.87 11.80 11.16
C ARG A 295 6.63 12.50 10.06
N ILE A 296 7.21 13.64 10.43
CA ILE A 296 8.06 14.45 9.53
C ILE A 296 9.37 14.74 10.24
N VAL A 297 10.46 14.50 9.56
CA VAL A 297 11.80 14.90 9.98
C VAL A 297 12.15 16.22 9.31
N GLY A 298 12.65 17.15 10.09
CA GLY A 298 13.19 18.42 9.61
C GLY A 298 14.72 18.46 9.75
N GLN A 299 15.36 19.12 8.82
CA GLN A 299 16.79 19.46 8.87
C GLN A 299 16.97 20.80 9.55
N SER A 300 17.98 20.90 10.40
CA SER A 300 18.36 22.10 11.14
C SER A 300 19.88 22.18 11.29
N ILE A 301 20.36 23.09 12.09
CA ILE A 301 21.76 23.18 12.52
C ILE A 301 21.84 23.09 14.04
N ASP A 302 22.86 22.41 14.56
CA ASP A 302 23.13 22.32 16.00
C ASP A 302 23.82 23.59 16.54
N THR A 303 24.06 23.61 17.85
CA THR A 303 24.76 24.72 18.51
C THR A 303 26.19 24.93 18.04
N SER A 304 26.81 23.94 17.38
CA SER A 304 28.16 24.02 16.78
C SER A 304 28.14 24.41 15.30
N GLY A 305 26.96 24.66 14.71
CA GLY A 305 26.78 24.99 13.29
C GLY A 305 26.81 23.78 12.36
N LYS A 306 26.70 22.54 12.87
CA LYS A 306 26.62 21.30 12.06
C LYS A 306 25.19 20.96 11.71
N THR A 307 25.00 20.34 10.55
CA THR A 307 23.69 19.80 10.14
C THR A 307 23.18 18.81 11.18
N ALA A 308 21.92 18.97 11.57
CA ALA A 308 21.22 18.13 12.54
C ALA A 308 19.79 17.87 12.07
N TYR A 309 19.23 16.77 12.53
CA TYR A 309 17.89 16.33 12.18
C TYR A 309 17.01 16.14 13.42
N THR A 310 15.72 16.44 13.32
CA THR A 310 14.78 16.29 14.43
C THR A 310 13.37 16.00 13.91
N LEU A 311 12.57 15.29 14.72
CA LEU A 311 11.14 15.21 14.45
C LEU A 311 10.52 16.61 14.58
N THR A 312 9.69 16.97 13.61
CA THR A 312 9.07 18.28 13.57
C THR A 312 7.55 18.20 13.49
N LEU A 313 6.86 19.30 13.84
CA LEU A 313 5.40 19.39 13.82
C LEU A 313 4.69 18.31 14.67
N SER A 314 5.33 17.76 15.68
CA SER A 314 4.81 16.68 16.55
C SER A 314 3.51 17.06 17.28
N THR A 315 3.19 18.36 17.39
CA THR A 315 1.92 18.83 17.97
C THR A 315 0.68 18.37 17.22
N ARG A 316 0.79 17.76 16.04
CA ARG A 316 -0.33 17.16 15.28
C ARG A 316 -0.65 15.74 15.76
N GLU A 317 0.29 15.09 16.44
CA GLU A 317 0.22 13.68 16.81
C GLU A 317 -0.80 13.38 17.91
N GLN A 318 -1.34 12.16 17.90
CA GLN A 318 -2.41 11.71 18.79
C GLN A 318 -2.02 11.77 20.28
N HIS A 319 -0.78 11.40 20.62
CA HIS A 319 -0.32 11.41 22.02
C HIS A 319 -0.23 12.82 22.62
N ILE A 320 -0.19 13.86 21.77
CA ILE A 320 -0.22 15.27 22.20
C ILE A 320 -1.64 15.84 22.13
N ARG A 321 -2.29 15.70 20.98
CA ARG A 321 -3.61 16.30 20.69
C ARG A 321 -4.79 15.44 21.12
N ARG A 322 -4.60 14.17 21.40
CA ARG A 322 -5.65 13.20 21.76
C ARG A 322 -6.76 13.18 20.68
N HIS A 323 -8.02 13.39 21.07
CA HIS A 323 -9.17 13.42 20.15
C HIS A 323 -9.14 14.57 19.12
N ARG A 324 -8.25 15.55 19.29
CA ARG A 324 -8.07 16.67 18.36
C ARG A 324 -6.94 16.44 17.35
N ALA A 325 -6.31 15.27 17.37
CA ALA A 325 -5.27 14.93 16.40
C ALA A 325 -5.84 14.92 14.98
N THR A 326 -5.00 15.23 14.00
CA THR A 326 -5.40 15.22 12.59
C THR A 326 -5.52 13.81 12.03
N SER A 327 -4.86 12.83 12.66
CA SER A 327 -4.83 11.43 12.26
C SER A 327 -4.72 10.55 13.52
N ASN A 328 -5.14 9.29 13.41
CA ASN A 328 -4.96 8.28 14.46
C ASN A 328 -3.63 7.50 14.30
N ILE A 329 -2.81 7.83 13.31
CA ILE A 329 -1.48 7.21 13.12
C ILE A 329 -0.59 7.60 14.31
N CYS A 330 -0.11 6.57 15.01
CA CYS A 330 0.82 6.72 16.12
C CYS A 330 2.24 6.37 15.70
N SER A 331 2.45 5.10 15.32
CA SER A 331 3.70 4.62 14.74
C SER A 331 3.49 4.38 13.26
N ASN A 332 4.55 4.58 12.48
CA ASN A 332 4.58 4.32 11.05
C ASN A 332 5.53 3.15 10.77
N GLU A 333 5.58 2.71 9.53
CA GLU A 333 6.41 1.61 9.06
C GLU A 333 7.87 2.05 8.79
N THR A 334 8.51 2.69 9.77
CA THR A 334 9.82 3.37 9.58
C THR A 334 10.90 2.44 9.01
N LEU A 335 11.12 1.26 9.63
CA LEU A 335 12.15 0.33 9.16
C LEU A 335 11.89 -0.12 7.73
N ILE A 336 10.62 -0.40 7.42
CA ILE A 336 10.18 -0.86 6.10
C ILE A 336 10.32 0.25 5.06
N ALA A 337 9.99 1.49 5.42
CA ALA A 337 10.22 2.67 4.58
C ALA A 337 11.71 2.89 4.30
N LEU A 338 12.58 2.65 5.29
CA LEU A 338 14.03 2.71 5.09
C LEU A 338 14.55 1.60 4.16
N MET A 339 13.94 0.41 4.16
CA MET A 339 14.22 -0.59 3.11
C MET A 339 13.89 -0.05 1.72
N GLY A 340 12.78 0.69 1.59
CA GLY A 340 12.44 1.41 0.37
C GLY A 340 13.49 2.45 -0.04
N ALA A 341 13.96 3.25 0.91
CA ALA A 341 15.04 4.22 0.66
C ALA A 341 16.34 3.54 0.20
N MET A 342 16.72 2.44 0.86
CA MET A 342 17.89 1.65 0.46
C MET A 342 17.76 1.11 -0.95
N HIS A 343 16.58 0.62 -1.32
CA HIS A 343 16.31 0.10 -2.68
C HIS A 343 16.35 1.23 -3.71
N MET A 344 15.68 2.37 -3.45
CA MET A 344 15.73 3.54 -4.32
C MET A 344 17.15 4.08 -4.51
N ALA A 345 17.96 4.11 -3.44
CA ALA A 345 19.36 4.52 -3.52
C ALA A 345 20.20 3.58 -4.38
N LEU A 346 19.93 2.26 -4.35
CA LEU A 346 20.60 1.29 -5.21
C LEU A 346 20.19 1.42 -6.68
N LEU A 347 18.93 1.70 -6.94
CA LEU A 347 18.41 1.90 -8.31
C LEU A 347 18.94 3.21 -8.91
N GLY A 348 18.82 4.29 -8.19
CA GLY A 348 18.97 5.62 -8.73
C GLY A 348 18.01 5.91 -9.89
N PRO A 349 18.06 7.09 -10.52
CA PRO A 349 17.12 7.44 -11.59
C PRO A 349 17.26 6.53 -12.82
N VAL A 350 18.47 6.18 -13.21
CA VAL A 350 18.75 5.28 -14.36
C VAL A 350 18.28 3.86 -14.08
N GLY A 351 18.44 3.37 -12.85
CA GLY A 351 17.93 2.05 -12.45
C GLY A 351 16.42 1.99 -12.43
N LEU A 352 15.75 3.03 -11.97
CA LEU A 352 14.30 3.14 -11.95
C LEU A 352 13.73 3.16 -13.38
N GLU A 353 14.29 3.96 -14.28
CA GLU A 353 13.91 3.98 -15.70
C GLU A 353 14.02 2.59 -16.34
N LYS A 354 15.14 1.89 -16.09
CA LYS A 354 15.35 0.52 -16.60
C LYS A 354 14.38 -0.48 -16.00
N LEU A 355 14.07 -0.39 -14.70
CA LEU A 355 13.09 -1.23 -14.02
C LEU A 355 11.71 -1.05 -14.67
N SER A 356 11.24 0.18 -14.78
CA SER A 356 9.97 0.54 -15.38
C SER A 356 9.86 0.06 -16.84
N THR A 357 10.93 0.27 -17.62
CA THR A 357 11.01 -0.20 -19.02
C THR A 357 10.91 -1.72 -19.12
N ARG A 358 11.56 -2.46 -18.22
CA ARG A 358 11.48 -3.93 -18.21
C ARG A 358 10.09 -4.42 -17.84
N ILE A 359 9.44 -3.82 -16.86
CA ILE A 359 8.06 -4.13 -16.47
C ILE A 359 7.13 -3.93 -17.67
N LEU A 360 7.17 -2.74 -18.29
CA LEU A 360 6.33 -2.42 -19.45
C LEU A 360 6.59 -3.38 -20.62
N ALA A 361 7.85 -3.66 -20.93
CA ALA A 361 8.22 -4.60 -22.00
C ALA A 361 7.71 -6.02 -21.73
N SER A 362 7.75 -6.50 -20.49
CA SER A 362 7.19 -7.80 -20.11
C SER A 362 5.67 -7.82 -20.25
N THR A 363 5.00 -6.75 -19.86
CA THR A 363 3.54 -6.59 -19.98
C THR A 363 3.10 -6.63 -21.45
N VAL A 364 3.73 -5.81 -22.30
CA VAL A 364 3.40 -5.75 -23.74
C VAL A 364 3.65 -7.11 -24.42
N ARG A 365 4.75 -7.79 -24.11
CA ARG A 365 5.02 -9.14 -24.64
C ARG A 365 3.96 -10.15 -24.21
N THR A 366 3.58 -10.13 -22.94
CA THR A 366 2.54 -11.02 -22.41
C THR A 366 1.20 -10.75 -23.10
N MET A 367 0.76 -9.49 -23.20
CA MET A 367 -0.45 -9.10 -23.91
C MET A 367 -0.47 -9.62 -25.36
N ASN A 368 0.61 -9.40 -26.10
CA ASN A 368 0.70 -9.83 -27.51
C ASN A 368 0.64 -11.36 -27.67
N GLN A 369 1.21 -12.11 -26.73
CA GLN A 369 1.21 -13.56 -26.81
C GLN A 369 -0.14 -14.18 -26.43
N ILE A 370 -0.82 -13.66 -25.40
CA ILE A 370 -2.09 -14.23 -24.96
C ILE A 370 -3.28 -13.74 -25.79
N SER A 371 -3.24 -12.52 -26.34
CA SER A 371 -4.29 -12.02 -27.25
C SER A 371 -4.36 -12.77 -28.58
N SER A 372 -3.35 -13.61 -28.91
CA SER A 372 -3.37 -14.49 -30.06
C SER A 372 -4.17 -15.79 -29.83
N ILE A 373 -4.69 -16.03 -28.63
CA ILE A 373 -5.48 -17.22 -28.29
C ILE A 373 -6.93 -16.93 -28.66
N GLU A 374 -7.52 -17.79 -29.51
CA GLU A 374 -8.94 -17.70 -29.86
C GLU A 374 -9.80 -17.86 -28.58
N GLY A 375 -10.75 -16.97 -28.38
CA GLY A 375 -11.59 -16.94 -27.17
C GLY A 375 -11.01 -16.11 -26.01
N VAL A 376 -9.81 -15.55 -26.13
CA VAL A 376 -9.24 -14.60 -25.15
C VAL A 376 -9.22 -13.20 -25.76
N GLU A 377 -9.83 -12.23 -25.11
CA GLU A 377 -9.92 -10.84 -25.57
C GLU A 377 -9.28 -9.88 -24.55
N LEU A 378 -8.56 -8.88 -25.03
CA LEU A 378 -8.17 -7.75 -24.19
C LEU A 378 -9.43 -6.94 -23.83
N ALA A 379 -9.63 -6.64 -22.56
CA ALA A 379 -10.81 -5.87 -22.14
C ALA A 379 -10.77 -4.43 -22.67
N PHE A 380 -9.56 -3.86 -22.80
CA PHE A 380 -9.31 -2.49 -23.25
C PHE A 380 -8.15 -2.47 -24.28
N PRO A 381 -8.41 -2.89 -25.54
CA PRO A 381 -7.33 -3.13 -26.52
C PRO A 381 -6.61 -1.86 -26.99
N ASN A 382 -7.23 -0.70 -26.82
CA ASN A 382 -6.70 0.60 -27.30
C ASN A 382 -6.17 1.48 -26.16
N SER A 383 -6.30 1.07 -24.90
CA SER A 383 -5.87 1.87 -23.75
C SER A 383 -4.46 1.47 -23.33
N PRO A 384 -3.56 2.45 -23.10
CA PRO A 384 -2.20 2.14 -22.66
C PRO A 384 -2.21 1.56 -21.24
N VAL A 385 -1.39 0.54 -21.01
CA VAL A 385 -1.26 -0.12 -19.71
C VAL A 385 0.19 -0.14 -19.25
N PHE A 386 0.42 -0.34 -17.97
CA PHE A 386 1.78 -0.44 -17.43
C PHE A 386 2.16 -1.86 -17.05
N ARG A 387 1.78 -2.32 -15.86
CA ARG A 387 2.16 -3.65 -15.35
C ARG A 387 1.00 -4.64 -15.32
N GLU A 388 -0.21 -4.13 -15.32
CA GLU A 388 -1.44 -4.93 -15.25
C GLU A 388 -2.31 -4.65 -16.47
N PHE A 389 -3.08 -5.65 -16.88
CA PHE A 389 -4.08 -5.50 -17.91
C PHE A 389 -5.18 -6.55 -17.75
N ALA A 390 -6.40 -6.19 -18.12
CA ALA A 390 -7.57 -7.07 -18.00
C ALA A 390 -7.82 -7.84 -19.30
N ILE A 391 -8.14 -9.13 -19.15
CA ILE A 391 -8.60 -9.99 -20.25
C ILE A 391 -9.99 -10.54 -19.96
N LYS A 392 -10.73 -10.82 -21.03
CA LYS A 392 -11.99 -11.57 -21.02
C LYS A 392 -11.72 -12.99 -21.51
N ILE A 393 -12.33 -13.97 -20.85
CA ILE A 393 -12.17 -15.39 -21.16
C ILE A 393 -13.54 -16.07 -21.23
N PRO A 394 -13.68 -17.22 -21.91
CA PRO A 394 -14.87 -18.04 -21.84
C PRO A 394 -15.05 -18.63 -20.43
N GLY A 395 -16.29 -18.74 -19.97
CA GLY A 395 -16.62 -19.27 -18.65
C GLY A 395 -16.34 -18.31 -17.51
N LYS A 396 -16.16 -18.85 -16.31
CA LYS A 396 -15.89 -18.05 -15.10
C LYS A 396 -14.40 -17.94 -14.83
N SER A 397 -13.95 -16.74 -14.46
CA SER A 397 -12.55 -16.46 -14.09
C SER A 397 -12.09 -17.27 -12.87
N GLU A 398 -12.95 -17.51 -11.89
CA GLU A 398 -12.66 -18.34 -10.72
C GLU A 398 -12.27 -19.77 -11.12
N ASP A 399 -13.05 -20.39 -12.01
CA ASP A 399 -12.83 -21.76 -12.49
C ASP A 399 -11.54 -21.82 -13.34
N ALA A 400 -11.33 -20.83 -14.22
CA ALA A 400 -10.14 -20.71 -15.06
C ALA A 400 -8.88 -20.58 -14.23
N LEU A 401 -8.87 -19.72 -13.21
CA LEU A 401 -7.73 -19.54 -12.31
C LEU A 401 -7.44 -20.81 -11.52
N SER A 402 -8.49 -21.53 -11.05
CA SER A 402 -8.32 -22.83 -10.41
C SER A 402 -7.75 -23.90 -11.34
N HIS A 403 -8.15 -23.92 -12.62
CA HIS A 403 -7.59 -24.80 -13.63
C HIS A 403 -6.10 -24.51 -13.87
N MET A 404 -5.73 -23.24 -14.08
CA MET A 404 -4.35 -22.82 -14.30
C MET A 404 -3.44 -23.03 -13.09
N ASP A 405 -3.99 -22.87 -11.88
CA ASP A 405 -3.26 -23.16 -10.64
C ASP A 405 -2.87 -24.65 -10.53
N LYS A 406 -3.76 -25.57 -10.92
CA LYS A 406 -3.46 -27.03 -11.01
C LYS A 406 -2.35 -27.34 -12.03
N LEU A 407 -2.20 -26.51 -13.04
CA LEU A 407 -1.11 -26.58 -14.02
C LEU A 407 0.17 -25.89 -13.56
N GLY A 408 0.19 -25.38 -12.31
CA GLY A 408 1.36 -24.74 -11.72
C GLY A 408 1.55 -23.28 -12.13
N VAL A 409 0.52 -22.57 -12.60
CA VAL A 409 0.59 -21.17 -13.01
C VAL A 409 -0.30 -20.31 -12.12
N THR A 410 0.25 -19.28 -11.48
CA THR A 410 -0.52 -18.22 -10.82
C THR A 410 -0.86 -17.17 -11.88
N ALA A 411 -2.06 -17.25 -12.44
CA ALA A 411 -2.37 -16.58 -13.72
C ALA A 411 -2.95 -15.17 -13.59
N GLY A 412 -3.15 -14.66 -12.36
CA GLY A 412 -3.69 -13.32 -12.13
C GLY A 412 -4.75 -13.26 -11.05
N PHE A 413 -5.62 -12.27 -11.14
CA PHE A 413 -6.67 -12.00 -10.16
C PHE A 413 -8.06 -12.04 -10.83
N ASP A 414 -9.02 -12.70 -10.16
CA ASP A 414 -10.44 -12.73 -10.57
C ASP A 414 -11.12 -11.37 -10.34
N LEU A 415 -11.41 -10.64 -11.41
CA LEU A 415 -12.11 -9.36 -11.31
C LEU A 415 -13.58 -9.50 -10.89
N GLY A 416 -14.16 -10.70 -10.96
CA GLY A 416 -15.46 -11.01 -10.38
C GLY A 416 -15.53 -10.84 -8.86
N ASN A 417 -14.38 -10.93 -8.16
CA ASN A 417 -14.27 -10.61 -6.74
C ASN A 417 -14.47 -9.10 -6.45
N TRP A 418 -14.14 -8.24 -7.40
CA TRP A 418 -14.35 -6.79 -7.28
C TRP A 418 -15.68 -6.34 -7.86
N TRP A 419 -16.04 -6.87 -9.03
CA TRP A 419 -17.26 -6.49 -9.77
C TRP A 419 -17.97 -7.75 -10.29
N LYS A 420 -19.17 -8.00 -9.81
CA LYS A 420 -19.93 -9.21 -10.14
C LYS A 420 -20.23 -9.38 -11.64
N ASP A 421 -20.34 -8.27 -12.36
CA ASP A 421 -20.54 -8.21 -13.80
C ASP A 421 -19.27 -8.59 -14.60
N LYS A 422 -18.13 -8.73 -13.94
CA LYS A 422 -16.82 -9.08 -14.53
C LYS A 422 -16.34 -10.48 -14.13
N SER A 423 -17.26 -11.41 -13.88
CA SER A 423 -16.97 -12.78 -13.45
C SER A 423 -16.29 -13.67 -14.52
N SER A 424 -16.09 -13.15 -15.73
CA SER A 424 -15.28 -13.76 -16.81
C SER A 424 -14.01 -12.98 -17.14
N TRP A 425 -13.58 -12.07 -16.23
CA TRP A 425 -12.42 -11.23 -16.45
C TRP A 425 -11.31 -11.58 -15.49
N ILE A 426 -10.09 -11.64 -16.02
CA ILE A 426 -8.87 -11.83 -15.22
C ILE A 426 -8.00 -10.58 -15.37
N LEU A 427 -7.51 -10.05 -14.26
CA LEU A 427 -6.45 -9.05 -14.23
C LEU A 427 -5.11 -9.80 -14.21
N VAL A 428 -4.32 -9.64 -15.24
CA VAL A 428 -3.00 -10.26 -15.41
C VAL A 428 -1.93 -9.25 -15.02
N GLY A 429 -1.03 -9.61 -14.11
CA GLY A 429 0.08 -8.77 -13.68
C GLY A 429 1.42 -9.25 -14.20
N CYS A 430 2.30 -8.32 -14.57
CA CYS A 430 3.67 -8.59 -14.99
C CYS A 430 4.66 -7.79 -14.14
N ASP A 431 5.86 -8.29 -14.05
CA ASP A 431 6.97 -7.63 -13.35
C ASP A 431 8.28 -7.78 -14.18
N GLU A 432 9.37 -7.21 -13.67
CA GLU A 432 10.68 -7.28 -14.33
C GLU A 432 11.28 -8.70 -14.34
N ARG A 433 10.70 -9.62 -13.57
CA ARG A 433 11.12 -11.03 -13.45
C ARG A 433 10.36 -11.93 -14.41
N THR A 434 9.25 -11.46 -15.00
CA THR A 434 8.43 -12.23 -15.94
C THR A 434 9.24 -12.62 -17.17
N SER A 435 9.52 -13.92 -17.30
CA SER A 435 10.35 -14.49 -18.37
C SER A 435 9.52 -15.01 -19.55
N GLU A 436 10.18 -15.29 -20.67
CA GLU A 436 9.54 -15.94 -21.84
C GLU A 436 8.97 -17.33 -21.49
N LEU A 437 9.59 -18.04 -20.53
CA LEU A 437 9.09 -19.33 -20.05
C LEU A 437 7.81 -19.16 -19.25
N ASP A 438 7.73 -18.13 -18.42
CA ASP A 438 6.51 -17.82 -17.67
C ASP A 438 5.37 -17.46 -18.60
N ILE A 439 5.64 -16.60 -19.60
CA ILE A 439 4.65 -16.18 -20.61
C ILE A 439 4.15 -17.40 -21.41
N LYS A 440 5.06 -18.29 -21.80
CA LYS A 440 4.68 -19.53 -22.48
C LYS A 440 3.80 -20.41 -21.59
N ALA A 441 4.15 -20.58 -20.33
CA ALA A 441 3.36 -21.38 -19.39
C ALA A 441 1.94 -20.81 -19.22
N LEU A 442 1.81 -19.48 -19.07
CA LEU A 442 0.50 -18.81 -19.02
C LEU A 442 -0.29 -19.06 -20.31
N LYS A 443 0.34 -18.88 -21.46
CA LYS A 443 -0.29 -19.09 -22.77
C LYS A 443 -0.80 -20.52 -22.94
N ASP A 444 0.02 -21.51 -22.57
CA ASP A 444 -0.35 -22.93 -22.68
C ASP A 444 -1.49 -23.28 -21.69
N ALA A 445 -1.48 -22.73 -20.48
CA ALA A 445 -2.53 -22.93 -19.49
C ALA A 445 -3.87 -22.27 -19.91
N LEU A 446 -3.82 -21.04 -20.46
CA LEU A 446 -5.00 -20.37 -21.02
C LEU A 446 -5.61 -21.12 -22.21
N LYS A 447 -4.78 -21.64 -23.12
CA LYS A 447 -5.26 -22.46 -24.23
C LYS A 447 -5.97 -23.72 -23.74
N SER A 448 -5.37 -24.42 -22.77
CA SER A 448 -5.99 -25.60 -22.16
C SER A 448 -7.35 -25.30 -21.57
N TRP A 449 -7.49 -24.14 -20.90
CA TRP A 449 -8.80 -23.70 -20.37
C TRP A 449 -9.83 -23.43 -21.47
N VAL A 450 -9.44 -22.71 -22.53
CA VAL A 450 -10.35 -22.39 -23.64
C VAL A 450 -10.83 -23.67 -24.34
N GLU A 451 -9.94 -24.64 -24.56
CA GLU A 451 -10.28 -25.95 -25.16
C GLU A 451 -11.23 -26.78 -24.27
N GLU A 452 -11.14 -26.65 -22.93
CA GLU A 452 -12.00 -27.35 -21.98
C GLU A 452 -13.38 -26.66 -21.83
N SER A 453 -13.44 -25.34 -22.06
CA SER A 453 -14.63 -24.50 -21.80
C SER A 453 -15.50 -24.30 -23.06
N GLY A 454 -14.99 -24.61 -24.26
CA GLY A 454 -15.70 -24.53 -25.55
C GLY A 454 -16.30 -25.88 -25.92
#